data_b1ed04657603b4ac0cd4b8593410f33e
#
_entry.id   b1ed04657603b4ac0cd4b8593410f33e
#
_cell.length_a   1.000
_cell.length_b   1.000
_cell.length_c   1.000
_cell.angle_alpha   90.00
_cell.angle_beta   90.00
_cell.angle_gamma   90.00
#
_symmetry.space_group_name_H-M   'P 1'
#
loop_
_entity.id
_entity.type
_entity.pdbx_description
1 polymer ?
#
loop_
_entity_poly.entity_id
_entity_poly.type
_entity_poly.pdbx_seq_one_letter_code
_entity_poly.pdbx_strand_id
1 'polypeptide(L)'
;MKTDARVKNYSMEIIGDGGERMKGFWTGQVKTKVNNSYLTVPVLAAWRVSPRWKLNAGPYVSYRMEGDFTGDVYDGYLRELDPTGNKVVFEDGKSAPYDFSKDLRRFAWGLQLGGEWKAFKHLNVYADLTWGMNDIFKKDFNTITFAMYPIYLNMGFGYAF
;
A
#
# COMPACT_ATOMS: atom_id res chain seq x y z
N MET A 1 -2.35 -6.77 4.26
CA MET A 1 -2.69 -5.71 5.22
C MET A 1 -4.21 -5.52 5.22
N LYS A 2 -4.82 -5.31 6.38
CA LYS A 2 -6.25 -4.99 6.50
C LYS A 2 -6.36 -3.69 7.27
N THR A 3 -7.19 -2.76 6.81
CA THR A 3 -7.41 -1.47 7.44
C THR A 3 -8.90 -1.19 7.47
N ASP A 4 -9.37 -0.63 8.57
CA ASP A 4 -10.74 -0.16 8.74
C ASP A 4 -10.67 1.32 9.14
N ALA A 5 -11.33 2.18 8.39
CA ALA A 5 -11.25 3.61 8.56
C ALA A 5 -12.57 4.30 8.21
N ARG A 6 -12.88 5.42 8.90
CA ARG A 6 -13.98 6.29 8.54
C ARG A 6 -13.49 7.44 7.68
N VAL A 7 -14.11 7.63 6.53
CA VAL A 7 -13.77 8.68 5.57
C VAL A 7 -14.96 9.61 5.32
N LYS A 8 -14.65 10.83 4.85
CA LYS A 8 -15.66 11.83 4.50
C LYS A 8 -15.35 12.43 3.14
N ASN A 9 -16.35 12.44 2.24
CA ASN A 9 -16.23 12.94 0.86
C ASN A 9 -15.04 12.33 0.10
N TYR A 10 -14.87 11.03 0.24
CA TYR A 10 -13.79 10.30 -0.39
C TYR A 10 -14.21 9.84 -1.79
N SER A 11 -13.50 10.30 -2.83
CA SER A 11 -13.77 9.86 -4.20
C SER A 11 -13.47 8.38 -4.33
N MET A 12 -14.46 7.59 -4.75
CA MET A 12 -14.28 6.15 -5.00
C MET A 12 -15.29 5.60 -5.99
N GLU A 13 -15.04 4.39 -6.43
CA GLU A 13 -15.93 3.59 -7.27
C GLU A 13 -16.31 2.33 -6.50
N ILE A 14 -17.59 2.09 -6.35
CA ILE A 14 -18.14 0.90 -5.70
C ILE A 14 -18.91 0.05 -6.71
N ILE A 15 -19.10 -1.22 -6.40
CA ILE A 15 -19.88 -2.16 -7.21
C ILE A 15 -21.25 -2.31 -6.53
N GLY A 16 -22.31 -1.92 -7.23
CA GLY A 16 -23.68 -2.07 -6.78
C GLY A 16 -24.17 -3.52 -6.83
N ASP A 17 -25.38 -3.75 -6.26
CA ASP A 17 -25.99 -5.09 -6.17
C ASP A 17 -26.24 -5.76 -7.53
N GLY A 18 -26.40 -4.97 -8.60
CA GLY A 18 -26.53 -5.45 -9.99
C GLY A 18 -25.20 -5.64 -10.73
N GLY A 19 -24.06 -5.38 -10.07
CA GLY A 19 -22.73 -5.42 -10.69
C GLY A 19 -22.33 -4.16 -11.46
N GLU A 20 -23.17 -3.13 -11.43
CA GLU A 20 -22.88 -1.82 -12.00
C GLU A 20 -21.83 -1.09 -11.16
N ARG A 21 -20.96 -0.32 -11.83
CA ARG A 21 -19.94 0.51 -11.19
C ARG A 21 -20.47 1.93 -10.97
N MET A 22 -20.54 2.33 -9.72
CA MET A 22 -20.99 3.67 -9.32
C MET A 22 -19.80 4.48 -8.83
N LYS A 23 -19.50 5.58 -9.53
CA LYS A 23 -18.50 6.57 -9.09
C LYS A 23 -19.18 7.68 -8.31
N GLY A 24 -18.53 8.09 -7.22
CA GLY A 24 -19.04 9.19 -6.42
C GLY A 24 -18.17 9.51 -5.21
N PHE A 25 -18.76 10.24 -4.28
CA PHE A 25 -18.11 10.65 -3.05
C PHE A 25 -18.70 9.89 -1.87
N TRP A 26 -17.89 9.03 -1.28
CA TRP A 26 -18.26 8.22 -0.14
C TRP A 26 -18.04 8.97 1.19
N THR A 27 -18.99 8.84 2.08
CA THR A 27 -18.86 9.24 3.49
C THR A 27 -19.37 8.12 4.37
N GLY A 28 -18.47 7.50 5.16
CA GLY A 28 -18.80 6.35 6.00
C GLY A 28 -17.58 5.50 6.31
N GLN A 29 -17.81 4.25 6.66
CA GLN A 29 -16.77 3.28 6.97
C GLN A 29 -16.23 2.64 5.68
N VAL A 30 -14.91 2.41 5.64
CA VAL A 30 -14.22 1.75 4.53
C VAL A 30 -13.30 0.68 5.10
N LYS A 31 -13.53 -0.55 4.71
CA LYS A 31 -12.66 -1.68 5.05
C LYS A 31 -11.83 -2.04 3.83
N THR A 32 -10.52 -1.91 3.94
CA THR A 32 -9.59 -2.17 2.84
C THR A 32 -8.74 -3.40 3.14
N LYS A 33 -8.59 -4.28 2.17
CA LYS A 33 -7.69 -5.42 2.19
C LYS A 33 -6.68 -5.26 1.05
N VAL A 34 -5.40 -5.15 1.41
CA VAL A 34 -4.29 -5.08 0.46
C VAL A 34 -3.42 -6.30 0.64
N ASN A 35 -3.21 -7.04 -0.45
CA ASN A 35 -2.31 -8.19 -0.50
C ASN A 35 -1.46 -8.08 -1.76
N ASN A 36 -0.17 -7.80 -1.62
CA ASN A 36 0.75 -7.62 -2.73
C ASN A 36 1.98 -8.47 -2.52
N SER A 37 2.41 -9.16 -3.57
CA SER A 37 3.67 -9.91 -3.65
C SER A 37 4.60 -9.22 -4.62
N TYR A 38 5.83 -8.90 -4.16
CA TYR A 38 6.84 -8.22 -4.95
C TYR A 38 8.12 -9.04 -5.06
N LEU A 39 8.69 -9.06 -6.24
CA LEU A 39 10.09 -9.40 -6.45
C LEU A 39 10.88 -8.09 -6.45
N THR A 40 11.76 -7.91 -5.45
CA THR A 40 12.53 -6.68 -5.27
C THR A 40 14.01 -6.95 -5.49
N VAL A 41 14.64 -6.11 -6.31
CA VAL A 41 16.08 -6.15 -6.60
C VAL A 41 16.67 -4.82 -6.14
N PRO A 42 17.36 -4.78 -4.99
CA PRO A 42 18.11 -3.61 -4.55
C PRO A 42 19.53 -3.60 -5.11
N VAL A 43 20.06 -2.41 -5.37
CA VAL A 43 21.47 -2.17 -5.70
C VAL A 43 22.03 -1.26 -4.61
N LEU A 44 22.74 -1.85 -3.64
CA LEU A 44 23.16 -1.15 -2.43
C LEU A 44 24.68 -0.96 -2.38
N ALA A 45 25.09 0.26 -2.07
CA ALA A 45 26.45 0.51 -1.59
C ALA A 45 26.50 0.20 -0.09
N ALA A 46 27.54 -0.50 0.33
CA ALA A 46 27.71 -0.91 1.72
C ALA A 46 28.99 -0.30 2.32
N TRP A 47 28.84 0.35 3.46
CA TRP A 47 29.96 0.95 4.20
C TRP A 47 30.11 0.31 5.57
N ARG A 48 31.34 -0.11 5.86
CA ARG A 48 31.70 -0.59 7.20
C ARG A 48 32.13 0.61 8.04
N VAL A 49 31.21 1.12 8.86
CA VAL A 49 31.45 2.27 9.73
C VAL A 49 32.31 1.90 10.93
N SER A 50 32.18 0.66 11.41
CA SER A 50 33.00 0.12 12.50
C SER A 50 33.12 -1.41 12.37
N PRO A 51 33.94 -2.08 13.19
CA PRO A 51 34.01 -3.55 13.20
C PRO A 51 32.70 -4.27 13.49
N ARG A 52 31.73 -3.54 14.09
CA ARG A 52 30.42 -4.06 14.47
C ARG A 52 29.27 -3.50 13.63
N TRP A 53 29.47 -2.41 12.89
CA TRP A 53 28.41 -1.72 12.16
C TRP A 53 28.71 -1.65 10.67
N LYS A 54 27.75 -2.08 9.89
CA LYS A 54 27.71 -1.93 8.45
C LYS A 54 26.41 -1.23 8.05
N LEU A 55 26.55 -0.18 7.28
CA LEU A 55 25.41 0.54 6.70
C LEU A 55 25.30 0.22 5.23
N ASN A 56 24.10 0.22 4.72
CA ASN A 56 23.83 0.06 3.29
C ASN A 56 22.81 1.11 2.82
N ALA A 57 22.99 1.58 1.59
CA ALA A 57 22.04 2.49 0.97
C ALA A 57 22.11 2.35 -0.55
N GLY A 58 20.99 2.53 -1.21
CA GLY A 58 20.93 2.54 -2.67
C GLY A 58 19.51 2.47 -3.22
N PRO A 59 19.39 2.53 -4.55
CA PRO A 59 18.12 2.37 -5.22
C PRO A 59 17.67 0.90 -5.22
N TYR A 60 16.36 0.72 -5.36
CA TYR A 60 15.75 -0.57 -5.63
C TYR A 60 14.71 -0.47 -6.75
N VAL A 61 14.45 -1.60 -7.39
CA VAL A 61 13.33 -1.79 -8.31
C VAL A 61 12.54 -3.01 -7.84
N SER A 62 11.23 -2.89 -7.84
CA SER A 62 10.32 -3.98 -7.50
C SER A 62 9.35 -4.26 -8.63
N TYR A 63 9.15 -5.54 -8.93
CA TYR A 63 8.10 -5.99 -9.83
C TYR A 63 7.02 -6.71 -9.03
N ARG A 64 5.77 -6.25 -9.16
CA ARG A 64 4.63 -6.86 -8.52
C ARG A 64 4.22 -8.12 -9.30
N MET A 65 4.33 -9.27 -8.65
CA MET A 65 3.92 -10.56 -9.19
C MET A 65 2.40 -10.75 -9.05
N GLU A 66 1.89 -10.48 -7.85
CA GLU A 66 0.47 -10.55 -7.52
C GLU A 66 0.05 -9.33 -6.73
N GLY A 67 -1.20 -8.94 -6.82
CA GLY A 67 -1.69 -7.83 -6.03
C GLY A 67 -3.19 -7.66 -6.09
N ASP A 68 -3.78 -7.59 -4.88
CA ASP A 68 -5.18 -7.30 -4.66
C ASP A 68 -5.31 -6.04 -3.83
N PHE A 69 -6.16 -5.14 -4.29
CA PHE A 69 -6.61 -3.98 -3.55
C PHE A 69 -8.14 -3.97 -3.57
N THR A 70 -8.73 -4.62 -2.58
CA THR A 70 -10.17 -4.84 -2.48
C THR A 70 -10.69 -4.38 -1.14
N GLY A 71 -11.98 -4.22 -1.03
CA GLY A 71 -12.62 -3.92 0.25
C GLY A 71 -14.10 -3.72 0.12
N ASP A 72 -14.67 -3.25 1.22
CA ASP A 72 -16.10 -2.99 1.35
C ASP A 72 -16.31 -1.61 1.97
N VAL A 73 -17.33 -0.91 1.50
CA VAL A 73 -17.87 0.29 2.15
C VAL A 73 -19.15 -0.08 2.88
N TYR A 74 -19.37 0.47 4.07
CA TYR A 74 -20.52 0.19 4.92
C TYR A 74 -20.80 1.35 5.87
N ASP A 75 -21.98 1.36 6.50
CA ASP A 75 -22.40 2.41 7.45
C ASP A 75 -22.13 3.83 6.95
N GLY A 76 -22.69 4.16 5.80
CA GLY A 76 -22.47 5.45 5.19
C GLY A 76 -23.34 5.71 3.98
N TYR A 77 -22.92 6.65 3.15
CA TYR A 77 -23.62 7.00 1.91
C TYR A 77 -22.64 7.37 0.79
N LEU A 78 -23.05 7.06 -0.44
CA LEU A 78 -22.42 7.53 -1.65
C LEU A 78 -23.21 8.71 -2.21
N ARG A 79 -22.55 9.79 -2.62
CA ARG A 79 -23.13 10.83 -3.47
C ARG A 79 -22.64 10.64 -4.89
N GLU A 80 -23.58 10.48 -5.81
CA GLU A 80 -23.28 10.26 -7.22
C GLU A 80 -22.79 11.55 -7.88
N LEU A 81 -21.79 11.41 -8.77
CA LEU A 81 -21.22 12.45 -9.61
C LEU A 81 -20.46 13.55 -8.87
N ASP A 82 -21.07 14.18 -7.87
CA ASP A 82 -20.49 15.30 -7.12
C ASP A 82 -20.89 15.27 -5.62
N PRO A 83 -20.25 16.08 -4.74
CA PRO A 83 -20.53 16.07 -3.31
C PRO A 83 -21.96 16.54 -2.93
N THR A 84 -22.75 17.05 -3.88
CA THR A 84 -24.14 17.49 -3.71
C THR A 84 -25.15 16.61 -4.43
N GLY A 85 -24.68 15.60 -5.17
CA GLY A 85 -25.51 14.69 -5.97
C GLY A 85 -26.41 13.78 -5.17
N ASN A 86 -27.14 12.92 -5.86
CA ASN A 86 -28.07 11.95 -5.27
C ASN A 86 -27.37 11.10 -4.21
N LYS A 87 -28.05 10.90 -3.09
CA LYS A 87 -27.51 10.17 -1.94
C LYS A 87 -28.02 8.74 -1.95
N VAL A 88 -27.11 7.78 -2.12
CA VAL A 88 -27.37 6.35 -1.94
C VAL A 88 -26.86 5.95 -0.56
N VAL A 89 -27.78 5.50 0.30
CA VAL A 89 -27.48 5.22 1.72
C VAL A 89 -27.26 3.71 1.92
N PHE A 90 -26.26 3.38 2.70
CA PHE A 90 -25.88 2.03 3.10
C PHE A 90 -25.98 1.94 4.63
N GLU A 91 -27.14 1.54 5.14
CA GLU A 91 -27.43 1.33 6.55
C GLU A 91 -27.85 -0.13 6.79
N ASP A 92 -27.99 -0.53 8.04
CA ASP A 92 -28.47 -1.85 8.46
C ASP A 92 -27.67 -3.05 7.91
N GLY A 93 -26.34 -2.92 7.92
CA GLY A 93 -25.45 -4.02 7.49
C GLY A 93 -25.30 -4.17 5.97
N LYS A 94 -25.86 -3.25 5.18
CA LYS A 94 -25.59 -3.19 3.74
C LYS A 94 -24.15 -2.75 3.49
N SER A 95 -23.46 -3.46 2.62
CA SER A 95 -22.12 -3.12 2.18
C SER A 95 -22.03 -3.19 0.66
N ALA A 96 -21.14 -2.40 0.08
CA ALA A 96 -20.81 -2.51 -1.34
C ALA A 96 -19.32 -2.79 -1.51
N PRO A 97 -18.93 -3.81 -2.29
CA PRO A 97 -17.54 -4.11 -2.54
C PRO A 97 -16.92 -3.11 -3.52
N TYR A 98 -15.61 -2.96 -3.43
CA TYR A 98 -14.79 -2.28 -4.43
C TYR A 98 -13.53 -3.08 -4.74
N ASP A 99 -13.03 -2.97 -5.97
CA ASP A 99 -11.85 -3.66 -6.44
C ASP A 99 -11.03 -2.77 -7.37
N PHE A 100 -9.85 -2.37 -6.90
CA PHE A 100 -8.86 -1.58 -7.64
C PHE A 100 -7.60 -2.39 -7.98
N SER A 101 -7.65 -3.71 -7.90
CA SER A 101 -6.50 -4.60 -8.15
C SER A 101 -5.92 -4.41 -9.56
N LYS A 102 -6.78 -4.13 -10.55
CA LYS A 102 -6.37 -3.88 -11.95
C LYS A 102 -5.65 -2.55 -12.15
N ASP A 103 -5.88 -1.59 -11.24
CA ASP A 103 -5.33 -0.24 -11.31
C ASP A 103 -4.00 -0.10 -10.58
N LEU A 104 -3.58 -1.15 -9.90
CA LEU A 104 -2.28 -1.20 -9.26
C LEU A 104 -1.15 -1.24 -10.30
N ARG A 105 -0.09 -0.46 -10.04
CA ARG A 105 1.12 -0.43 -10.86
C ARG A 105 1.93 -1.71 -10.67
N ARG A 106 2.52 -2.22 -11.75
CA ARG A 106 3.38 -3.43 -11.71
C ARG A 106 4.80 -3.13 -11.26
N PHE A 107 5.32 -1.95 -11.59
CA PHE A 107 6.67 -1.53 -11.24
C PHE A 107 6.67 -0.48 -10.13
N ALA A 108 7.48 -0.72 -9.13
CA ALA A 108 7.81 0.25 -8.09
C ALA A 108 9.33 0.43 -8.03
N TRP A 109 9.76 1.63 -7.67
CA TRP A 109 11.16 1.96 -7.47
C TRP A 109 11.30 2.97 -6.34
N GLY A 110 12.48 3.02 -5.76
CA GLY A 110 12.73 3.94 -4.67
C GLY A 110 14.12 3.78 -4.08
N LEU A 111 14.25 4.16 -2.82
CA LEU A 111 15.49 4.07 -2.07
C LEU A 111 15.35 3.08 -0.91
N GLN A 112 16.42 2.38 -0.64
CA GLN A 112 16.56 1.53 0.54
C GLN A 112 17.74 2.02 1.38
N LEU A 113 17.51 2.12 2.68
CA LEU A 113 18.50 2.41 3.70
C LEU A 113 18.48 1.30 4.72
N GLY A 114 19.65 0.80 5.08
CA GLY A 114 19.71 -0.26 6.06
C GLY A 114 20.97 -0.24 6.92
N GLY A 115 20.93 -1.03 7.96
CA GLY A 115 22.04 -1.23 8.86
C GLY A 115 22.10 -2.66 9.39
N GLU A 116 23.30 -3.15 9.52
CA GLU A 116 23.61 -4.44 10.12
C GLU A 116 24.53 -4.21 11.33
N TRP A 117 24.14 -4.76 12.45
CA TRP A 117 24.90 -4.74 13.68
C TRP A 117 25.33 -6.14 14.07
N LYS A 118 26.65 -6.33 14.18
CA LYS A 118 27.24 -7.55 14.71
C LYS A 118 27.10 -7.55 16.23
N ALA A 119 26.01 -8.13 16.72
CA ALA A 119 25.67 -8.17 18.15
C ALA A 119 26.63 -9.11 18.92
N PHE A 120 26.89 -10.31 18.35
CA PHE A 120 27.79 -11.32 18.91
C PHE A 120 28.67 -11.93 17.82
N LYS A 121 29.59 -12.82 18.21
CA LYS A 121 30.54 -13.47 17.29
C LYS A 121 29.85 -14.08 16.06
N HIS A 122 28.68 -14.66 16.27
CA HIS A 122 27.93 -15.38 15.23
C HIS A 122 26.51 -14.81 14.96
N LEU A 123 26.14 -13.71 15.61
CA LEU A 123 24.80 -13.13 15.48
C LEU A 123 24.88 -11.71 14.94
N ASN A 124 24.25 -11.50 13.81
CA ASN A 124 24.02 -10.20 13.22
C ASN A 124 22.52 -9.84 13.29
N VAL A 125 22.22 -8.59 13.61
CA VAL A 125 20.87 -8.01 13.57
C VAL A 125 20.85 -6.97 12.47
N TYR A 126 19.82 -6.97 11.65
CA TYR A 126 19.68 -5.98 10.59
C TYR A 126 18.32 -5.31 10.59
N ALA A 127 18.26 -4.10 10.08
CA ALA A 127 17.05 -3.37 9.81
C ALA A 127 17.21 -2.59 8.50
N ASP A 128 16.23 -2.72 7.60
CA ASP A 128 16.21 -2.07 6.30
C ASP A 128 14.89 -1.32 6.12
N LEU A 129 14.97 -0.04 5.85
CA LEU A 129 13.85 0.81 5.47
C LEU A 129 13.83 0.95 3.95
N THR A 130 12.73 0.57 3.33
CA THR A 130 12.48 0.69 1.89
C THR A 130 11.42 1.76 1.66
N TRP A 131 11.77 2.80 0.91
CA TRP A 131 10.88 3.92 0.61
C TRP A 131 10.62 3.99 -0.89
N GLY A 132 9.37 3.70 -1.30
CA GLY A 132 8.93 3.83 -2.68
C GLY A 132 8.73 5.30 -3.07
N MET A 133 9.21 5.65 -4.25
CA MET A 133 9.14 7.01 -4.79
C MET A 133 8.10 7.18 -5.90
N ASN A 134 7.35 6.13 -6.20
CA ASN A 134 6.23 6.20 -7.13
C ASN A 134 4.96 5.68 -6.48
N ASP A 135 3.83 6.22 -6.95
CA ASP A 135 2.49 5.80 -6.53
C ASP A 135 2.26 4.32 -6.83
N ILE A 136 1.52 3.64 -5.94
CA ILE A 136 1.10 2.25 -6.12
C ILE A 136 0.07 2.08 -7.23
N PHE A 137 -0.64 3.16 -7.59
CA PHE A 137 -1.63 3.17 -8.67
C PHE A 137 -1.05 3.64 -10.01
N LYS A 138 -1.69 3.28 -11.10
CA LYS A 138 -1.39 3.78 -12.44
C LYS A 138 -1.71 5.26 -12.55
N LYS A 139 -1.04 5.97 -13.48
CA LYS A 139 -1.22 7.43 -13.67
C LYS A 139 -2.61 7.83 -14.16
N ASP A 140 -3.27 6.95 -14.85
CA ASP A 140 -4.62 7.09 -15.42
C ASP A 140 -5.74 6.74 -14.44
N PHE A 141 -5.39 6.28 -13.22
CA PHE A 141 -6.33 6.00 -12.16
C PHE A 141 -6.65 7.28 -11.36
N ASN A 142 -7.82 7.86 -11.62
CA ASN A 142 -8.26 9.13 -11.04
C ASN A 142 -9.33 8.97 -9.95
N THR A 143 -9.65 7.74 -9.57
CA THR A 143 -10.69 7.47 -8.55
C THR A 143 -10.21 7.85 -7.16
N ILE A 144 -8.93 7.62 -6.85
CA ILE A 144 -8.29 8.06 -5.61
C ILE A 144 -7.41 9.28 -5.93
N THR A 145 -7.68 10.40 -5.26
CA THR A 145 -7.08 11.71 -5.58
C THR A 145 -5.74 11.97 -4.90
N PHE A 146 -5.26 11.07 -4.07
CA PHE A 146 -3.97 11.20 -3.39
C PHE A 146 -3.03 10.04 -3.73
N ALA A 147 -1.74 10.34 -3.82
CA ALA A 147 -0.70 9.37 -4.09
C ALA A 147 -0.41 8.51 -2.85
N MET A 148 -0.26 7.21 -3.04
CA MET A 148 0.13 6.25 -2.01
C MET A 148 1.53 5.71 -2.31
N TYR A 149 2.45 5.94 -1.38
CA TYR A 149 3.83 5.46 -1.51
C TYR A 149 4.05 4.24 -0.62
N PRO A 150 4.64 3.15 -1.14
CA PRO A 150 4.95 1.99 -0.34
C PRO A 150 6.17 2.26 0.56
N ILE A 151 6.02 2.08 1.85
CA ILE A 151 7.10 2.17 2.83
C ILE A 151 7.11 0.88 3.63
N TYR A 152 8.26 0.21 3.69
CA TYR A 152 8.44 -1.04 4.41
C TYR A 152 9.64 -0.98 5.32
N LEU A 153 9.47 -1.48 6.54
CA LEU A 153 10.56 -1.75 7.47
C LEU A 153 10.73 -3.26 7.60
N ASN A 154 11.89 -3.75 7.21
CA ASN A 154 12.29 -5.15 7.37
C ASN A 154 13.31 -5.24 8.49
N MET A 155 13.11 -6.15 9.42
CA MET A 155 14.04 -6.41 10.51
C MET A 155 14.26 -7.92 10.62
N GLY A 156 15.47 -8.30 10.99
CA GLY A 156 15.78 -9.69 11.15
C GLY A 156 17.17 -9.92 11.76
N PHE A 157 17.52 -11.17 11.84
CA PHE A 157 18.83 -11.58 12.33
C PHE A 157 19.40 -12.68 11.43
N GLY A 158 20.71 -12.69 11.31
CA GLY A 158 21.48 -13.66 10.56
C GLY A 158 22.53 -14.32 11.42
N TYR A 159 22.82 -15.59 11.14
CA TYR A 159 23.91 -16.33 11.75
C TYR A 159 25.12 -16.33 10.81
N ALA A 160 26.28 -15.90 11.33
CA ALA A 160 27.54 -15.94 10.60
C ALA A 160 28.39 -17.11 11.13
N PHE A 161 28.76 -18.01 10.23
CA PHE A 161 29.62 -19.16 10.52
C PHE A 161 31.11 -18.77 10.72
#